data_bf527a0c4a8d23929be29aab740629ac
#
_entry.id   bf527a0c4a8d23929be29aab740629ac
#
_cell.length_a   1.000
_cell.length_b   1.000
_cell.length_c   1.000
_cell.angle_alpha   90.00
_cell.angle_beta   90.00
_cell.angle_gamma   90.00
#
_symmetry.space_group_name_H-M   'P 1'
#
loop_
_entity.id
_entity.type
_entity.pdbx_description
1 polymer ?
#
loop_
_entity_poly.entity_id
_entity_poly.type
_entity_poly.pdbx_seq_one_letter_code
_entity_poly.pdbx_strand_id
1 'polypeptide(L)'
;MIRRAICNVAVGAWYPEGQDRLFYSLEDRDENATRLFWRDEYPPGARAHQDSLYGFKVYALLRARELGHQQALWLDASCWLVKPLNDIWARLDEDGYYFEPDGNTVGPWTGDRCHELLGLTRDETMCMPLFEGKSFGLDFRDETANAWLDEMHRLEQEGAFFGSLTNHQGEVSSDPRCLGHRGDISVGSPLIDSFGMRLQTVKRVWFPSNGGAPDHVCLMAQGM
;
A
#
# COMPACT_ATOMS: atom_id res chain seq x y z
N MET A 1 1.71 24.80 -9.05
CA MET A 1 0.70 23.70 -8.96
C MET A 1 1.45 22.44 -8.56
N ILE A 2 0.99 21.72 -7.54
CA ILE A 2 1.60 20.47 -7.07
C ILE A 2 1.41 19.40 -8.15
N ARG A 3 2.52 18.72 -8.52
CA ARG A 3 2.48 17.62 -9.50
C ARG A 3 2.13 16.34 -8.76
N ARG A 4 0.94 15.82 -9.02
CA ARG A 4 0.37 14.60 -8.40
C ARG A 4 0.42 13.42 -9.35
N ALA A 5 0.63 12.23 -8.81
CA ALA A 5 0.52 10.97 -9.54
C ALA A 5 -0.39 9.99 -8.82
N ILE A 6 -1.09 9.15 -9.57
CA ILE A 6 -1.76 7.95 -9.08
C ILE A 6 -1.06 6.76 -9.72
N CYS A 7 -0.55 5.86 -8.86
CA CYS A 7 0.17 4.66 -9.26
C CYS A 7 -0.74 3.44 -9.15
N ASN A 8 -0.70 2.58 -10.17
CA ASN A 8 -1.44 1.32 -10.18
C ASN A 8 -0.69 0.27 -11.01
N VAL A 9 -0.78 -0.99 -10.62
CA VAL A 9 -0.26 -2.14 -11.37
C VAL A 9 -1.38 -3.18 -11.51
N ALA A 10 -1.58 -3.66 -12.73
CA ALA A 10 -2.61 -4.64 -13.06
C ALA A 10 -2.00 -5.79 -13.88
N VAL A 11 -1.56 -6.85 -13.21
CA VAL A 11 -0.99 -8.05 -13.82
C VAL A 11 -1.80 -9.27 -13.41
N GLY A 12 -2.22 -10.08 -14.38
CA GLY A 12 -3.02 -11.29 -14.17
C GLY A 12 -4.46 -11.15 -14.65
N ALA A 13 -5.24 -12.23 -14.51
CA ALA A 13 -6.51 -12.37 -15.21
C ALA A 13 -7.59 -11.33 -14.87
N TRP A 14 -7.66 -10.85 -13.62
CA TRP A 14 -8.75 -9.99 -13.13
C TRP A 14 -8.36 -8.52 -12.94
N TYR A 15 -7.08 -8.27 -12.73
CA TYR A 15 -6.59 -6.93 -12.40
C TYR A 15 -6.72 -5.90 -13.53
N PRO A 16 -6.54 -6.25 -14.82
CA PRO A 16 -6.75 -5.31 -15.92
C PRO A 16 -8.17 -4.72 -15.97
N GLU A 17 -9.21 -5.53 -15.74
CA GLU A 17 -10.59 -5.04 -15.68
C GLU A 17 -10.81 -4.10 -14.49
N GLY A 18 -10.22 -4.42 -13.34
CA GLY A 18 -10.23 -3.55 -12.17
C GLY A 18 -9.52 -2.22 -12.44
N GLN A 19 -8.40 -2.23 -13.15
CA GLN A 19 -7.68 -1.02 -13.57
C GLN A 19 -8.54 -0.15 -14.51
N ASP A 20 -9.27 -0.75 -15.44
CA ASP A 20 -10.20 -0.02 -16.31
C ASP A 20 -11.30 0.67 -15.48
N ARG A 21 -11.89 -0.05 -14.51
CA ARG A 21 -12.88 0.53 -13.58
C ARG A 21 -12.30 1.69 -12.78
N LEU A 22 -11.08 1.54 -12.25
CA LEU A 22 -10.38 2.62 -11.55
C LEU A 22 -10.16 3.81 -12.49
N PHE A 23 -9.65 3.57 -13.70
CA PHE A 23 -9.41 4.60 -14.71
C PHE A 23 -10.66 5.42 -15.01
N TYR A 24 -11.78 4.78 -15.33
CA TYR A 24 -13.04 5.49 -15.62
C TYR A 24 -13.59 6.22 -14.40
N SER A 25 -13.44 5.67 -13.20
CA SER A 25 -13.88 6.37 -11.98
C SER A 25 -13.07 7.63 -11.68
N LEU A 26 -11.78 7.67 -12.07
CA LEU A 26 -10.93 8.87 -12.00
C LEU A 26 -11.39 9.94 -13.01
N GLU A 27 -11.76 9.53 -14.24
CA GLU A 27 -12.33 10.42 -15.24
C GLU A 27 -13.66 11.05 -14.78
N ASP A 28 -14.57 10.20 -14.28
CA ASP A 28 -15.90 10.61 -13.81
C ASP A 28 -15.86 11.58 -12.61
N ARG A 29 -14.74 11.67 -11.91
CA ARG A 29 -14.53 12.55 -10.75
C ARG A 29 -13.58 13.72 -11.02
N ASP A 30 -13.24 13.96 -12.30
CA ASP A 30 -12.32 15.02 -12.73
C ASP A 30 -10.98 15.00 -12.00
N GLU A 31 -10.44 13.79 -11.72
CA GLU A 31 -9.16 13.66 -11.04
C GLU A 31 -8.01 13.94 -12.02
N ASN A 32 -7.32 15.07 -11.80
CA ASN A 32 -6.29 15.59 -12.69
C ASN A 32 -4.86 15.08 -12.40
N ALA A 33 -4.69 14.11 -11.49
CA ALA A 33 -3.39 13.52 -11.24
C ALA A 33 -2.89 12.71 -12.44
N THR A 34 -1.58 12.72 -12.68
CA THR A 34 -0.96 11.88 -13.70
C THR A 34 -1.18 10.40 -13.35
N ARG A 35 -1.63 9.60 -14.30
CA ARG A 35 -1.85 8.17 -14.13
C ARG A 35 -0.61 7.41 -14.54
N LEU A 36 0.09 6.84 -13.59
CA LEU A 36 1.22 5.93 -13.79
C LEU A 36 0.69 4.51 -13.61
N PHE A 37 0.14 3.96 -14.70
CA PHE A 37 -0.53 2.68 -14.74
C PHE A 37 0.29 1.67 -15.55
N TRP A 38 0.64 0.55 -14.93
CA TRP A 38 1.28 -0.59 -15.58
C TRP A 38 0.24 -1.68 -15.79
N ARG A 39 0.08 -2.13 -17.03
CA ARG A 39 -0.88 -3.16 -17.41
C ARG A 39 -0.15 -4.33 -18.03
N ASP A 40 -0.35 -5.51 -17.48
CA ASP A 40 0.34 -6.75 -17.89
C ASP A 40 1.88 -6.68 -17.78
N GLU A 41 2.38 -5.68 -17.08
CA GLU A 41 3.79 -5.44 -16.80
C GLU A 41 3.98 -4.86 -15.39
N TYR A 42 5.20 -4.91 -14.88
CA TYR A 42 5.58 -4.27 -13.61
C TYR A 42 6.36 -2.99 -13.85
N PRO A 43 6.40 -2.06 -12.87
CA PRO A 43 7.29 -0.91 -12.91
C PRO A 43 8.75 -1.34 -13.14
N PRO A 44 9.58 -0.51 -13.81
CA PRO A 44 10.99 -0.81 -14.02
C PRO A 44 11.72 -1.19 -12.72
N GLY A 45 12.43 -2.31 -12.72
CA GLY A 45 13.17 -2.83 -11.58
C GLY A 45 12.37 -3.67 -10.59
N ALA A 46 11.05 -3.65 -10.66
CA ALA A 46 10.21 -4.45 -9.77
C ALA A 46 10.28 -5.95 -10.11
N ARG A 47 10.24 -6.77 -9.07
CA ARG A 47 10.09 -8.23 -9.19
C ARG A 47 8.62 -8.58 -9.43
N ALA A 48 8.38 -9.77 -9.99
CA ALA A 48 7.04 -10.30 -10.11
C ALA A 48 6.41 -10.55 -8.73
N HIS A 49 5.09 -10.49 -8.65
CA HIS A 49 4.36 -10.65 -7.38
C HIS A 49 4.68 -11.95 -6.64
N GLN A 50 4.93 -13.03 -7.38
CA GLN A 50 5.29 -14.33 -6.81
C GLN A 50 6.68 -14.35 -6.15
N ASP A 51 7.57 -13.44 -6.55
CA ASP A 51 8.95 -13.36 -6.06
C ASP A 51 9.08 -12.30 -4.95
N SER A 52 8.19 -11.31 -4.93
CA SER A 52 8.15 -10.24 -3.93
C SER A 52 6.71 -9.75 -3.76
N LEU A 53 6.05 -10.18 -2.68
CA LEU A 53 4.64 -9.91 -2.42
C LEU A 53 4.36 -8.40 -2.35
N TYR A 54 3.66 -7.89 -3.39
CA TYR A 54 3.32 -6.46 -3.51
C TYR A 54 4.53 -5.50 -3.57
N GLY A 55 5.78 -6.00 -3.71
CA GLY A 55 6.98 -5.18 -3.80
C GLY A 55 6.93 -4.17 -4.95
N PHE A 56 6.25 -4.48 -6.04
CA PHE A 56 6.03 -3.58 -7.17
C PHE A 56 5.41 -2.23 -6.80
N LYS A 57 4.69 -2.12 -5.67
CA LYS A 57 4.13 -0.85 -5.18
C LYS A 57 5.23 0.14 -4.81
N VAL A 58 6.30 -0.35 -4.18
CA VAL A 58 7.48 0.46 -3.84
C VAL A 58 8.10 1.04 -5.11
N TYR A 59 8.32 0.21 -6.14
CA TYR A 59 8.90 0.67 -7.41
C TYR A 59 7.99 1.63 -8.18
N ALA A 60 6.68 1.45 -8.09
CA ALA A 60 5.71 2.39 -8.68
C ALA A 60 5.83 3.79 -8.05
N LEU A 61 5.95 3.87 -6.72
CA LEU A 61 6.14 5.15 -6.00
C LEU A 61 7.52 5.75 -6.26
N LEU A 62 8.59 4.94 -6.28
CA LEU A 62 9.93 5.39 -6.67
C LEU A 62 9.91 5.99 -8.07
N ARG A 63 9.22 5.35 -9.02
CA ARG A 63 9.10 5.84 -10.39
C ARG A 63 8.35 7.17 -10.46
N ALA A 64 7.30 7.36 -9.65
CA ALA A 64 6.60 8.64 -9.56
C ALA A 64 7.55 9.75 -9.07
N ARG A 65 8.36 9.47 -8.03
CA ARG A 65 9.38 10.39 -7.50
C ARG A 65 10.44 10.74 -8.54
N GLU A 66 11.00 9.75 -9.25
CA GLU A 66 11.99 9.94 -10.33
C GLU A 66 11.47 10.81 -11.48
N LEU A 67 10.18 10.68 -11.81
CA LEU A 67 9.53 11.51 -12.83
C LEU A 67 9.23 12.93 -12.36
N GLY A 68 9.60 13.26 -11.10
CA GLY A 68 9.50 14.59 -10.50
C GLY A 68 8.09 14.93 -10.04
N HIS A 69 7.21 13.94 -9.77
CA HIS A 69 5.97 14.18 -9.06
C HIS A 69 6.28 14.54 -7.61
N GLN A 70 5.49 15.45 -7.03
CA GLN A 70 5.66 15.90 -5.66
C GLN A 70 4.83 15.06 -4.69
N GLN A 71 3.70 14.51 -5.18
CA GLN A 71 2.86 13.61 -4.41
C GLN A 71 2.50 12.39 -5.26
N ALA A 72 2.47 11.22 -4.65
CA ALA A 72 1.97 10.01 -5.28
C ALA A 72 1.02 9.25 -4.35
N LEU A 73 -0.07 8.77 -4.94
CA LEU A 73 -1.04 7.90 -4.29
C LEU A 73 -1.03 6.54 -4.98
N TRP A 74 -0.83 5.49 -4.20
CA TRP A 74 -1.07 4.12 -4.64
C TRP A 74 -2.56 3.81 -4.53
N LEU A 75 -3.16 3.27 -5.58
CA LEU A 75 -4.50 2.70 -5.58
C LEU A 75 -4.47 1.32 -6.22
N ASP A 76 -4.91 0.29 -5.50
CA ASP A 76 -5.02 -1.07 -6.05
C ASP A 76 -6.02 -1.09 -7.22
N ALA A 77 -5.83 -2.01 -8.17
CA ALA A 77 -6.78 -2.26 -9.25
C ALA A 77 -8.17 -2.72 -8.75
N SER A 78 -8.25 -3.16 -7.51
CA SER A 78 -9.53 -3.47 -6.85
C SER A 78 -10.34 -2.24 -6.42
N CYS A 79 -9.74 -1.03 -6.46
CA CYS A 79 -10.37 0.21 -6.04
C CYS A 79 -11.14 0.91 -7.18
N TRP A 80 -12.09 1.76 -6.80
CA TRP A 80 -12.72 2.77 -7.66
C TRP A 80 -13.20 3.95 -6.84
N LEU A 81 -13.24 5.13 -7.45
CA LEU A 81 -13.69 6.34 -6.80
C LEU A 81 -15.22 6.43 -6.76
N VAL A 82 -15.74 6.84 -5.62
CA VAL A 82 -17.15 7.22 -5.45
C VAL A 82 -17.29 8.73 -5.16
N LYS A 83 -16.21 9.38 -4.76
CA LYS A 83 -16.07 10.83 -4.57
C LYS A 83 -14.67 11.29 -5.00
N PRO A 84 -14.46 12.60 -5.25
CA PRO A 84 -13.13 13.16 -5.49
C PRO A 84 -12.15 12.87 -4.35
N LEU A 85 -10.85 12.77 -4.67
CA LEU A 85 -9.76 12.48 -3.73
C LEU A 85 -9.28 13.70 -2.91
N ASN A 86 -10.01 14.80 -2.92
CA ASN A 86 -9.60 16.06 -2.28
C ASN A 86 -9.18 15.90 -0.83
N ASP A 87 -9.92 15.09 -0.05
CA ASP A 87 -9.60 14.84 1.36
C ASP A 87 -8.28 14.08 1.54
N ILE A 88 -7.97 13.15 0.63
CA ILE A 88 -6.71 12.39 0.66
C ILE A 88 -5.55 13.32 0.28
N TRP A 89 -5.71 14.12 -0.77
CA TRP A 89 -4.69 15.10 -1.17
C TRP A 89 -4.44 16.15 -0.08
N ALA A 90 -5.50 16.59 0.62
CA ALA A 90 -5.36 17.52 1.74
C ALA A 90 -4.55 16.90 2.89
N ARG A 91 -4.71 15.60 3.16
CA ARG A 91 -3.89 14.90 4.17
C ARG A 91 -2.43 14.78 3.76
N LEU A 92 -2.15 14.53 2.49
CA LEU A 92 -0.78 14.55 1.98
C LEU A 92 -0.14 15.93 2.10
N ASP A 93 -0.90 17.00 1.87
CA ASP A 93 -0.41 18.37 2.04
C ASP A 93 -0.17 18.72 3.52
N GLU A 94 -0.94 18.17 4.46
CA GLU A 94 -0.88 18.44 5.89
C GLU A 94 0.16 17.58 6.62
N ASP A 95 0.12 16.26 6.40
CA ASP A 95 0.88 15.26 7.16
C ASP A 95 2.15 14.80 6.43
N GLY A 96 2.26 15.02 5.10
CA GLY A 96 3.33 14.48 4.25
C GLY A 96 3.10 13.03 3.79
N TYR A 97 2.13 12.34 4.34
CA TYR A 97 1.81 10.95 4.03
C TYR A 97 0.34 10.64 4.31
N TYR A 98 -0.12 9.51 3.78
CA TYR A 98 -1.48 9.02 3.99
C TYR A 98 -1.50 7.51 4.15
N PHE A 99 -1.86 7.02 5.34
CA PHE A 99 -2.04 5.60 5.65
C PHE A 99 -3.31 5.41 6.46
N GLU A 100 -4.15 4.44 6.10
CA GLU A 100 -5.33 4.04 6.87
C GLU A 100 -5.09 2.74 7.62
N PRO A 101 -5.79 2.45 8.73
CA PRO A 101 -5.71 1.15 9.39
C PRO A 101 -6.45 0.07 8.58
N ASP A 102 -5.83 -1.09 8.40
CA ASP A 102 -6.47 -2.29 7.80
C ASP A 102 -7.53 -2.90 8.74
N GLY A 103 -7.28 -2.88 10.04
CA GLY A 103 -8.12 -3.49 11.06
C GLY A 103 -7.52 -4.77 11.67
N ASN A 104 -6.39 -5.23 11.14
CA ASN A 104 -5.59 -6.32 11.68
C ASN A 104 -4.32 -5.78 12.33
N THR A 105 -3.49 -6.69 12.89
CA THR A 105 -2.19 -6.37 13.48
C THR A 105 -1.05 -7.06 12.74
N VAL A 106 0.16 -6.54 12.90
CA VAL A 106 1.37 -6.96 12.18
C VAL A 106 1.79 -8.40 12.53
N GLY A 107 1.83 -8.73 13.83
CA GLY A 107 2.41 -9.99 14.30
C GLY A 107 1.85 -11.25 13.63
N PRO A 108 0.50 -11.43 13.54
CA PRO A 108 -0.09 -12.57 12.86
C PRO A 108 0.17 -12.63 11.35
N TRP A 109 0.43 -11.51 10.71
CA TRP A 109 0.56 -11.41 9.26
C TRP A 109 1.98 -11.10 8.77
N THR A 110 2.99 -11.45 9.57
CA THR A 110 4.40 -11.21 9.24
C THR A 110 5.23 -12.47 9.42
N GLY A 111 5.95 -12.85 8.38
CA GLY A 111 6.87 -13.99 8.38
C GLY A 111 8.13 -13.73 9.21
N ASP A 112 8.81 -14.80 9.65
CA ASP A 112 9.97 -14.71 10.55
C ASP A 112 11.13 -13.95 9.91
N ARG A 113 11.36 -14.13 8.59
CA ARG A 113 12.42 -13.40 7.85
C ARG A 113 12.19 -11.89 7.87
N CYS A 114 10.95 -11.44 7.75
CA CYS A 114 10.62 -10.02 7.83
C CYS A 114 10.88 -9.46 9.23
N HIS A 115 10.48 -10.17 10.28
CA HIS A 115 10.80 -9.79 11.66
C HIS A 115 12.30 -9.67 11.89
N GLU A 116 13.10 -10.65 11.40
CA GLU A 116 14.55 -10.62 11.50
C GLU A 116 15.15 -9.36 10.87
N LEU A 117 14.72 -9.02 9.65
CA LEU A 117 15.24 -7.86 8.91
C LEU A 117 14.80 -6.51 9.54
N LEU A 118 13.62 -6.48 10.17
CA LEU A 118 13.14 -5.32 10.91
C LEU A 118 13.78 -5.20 12.31
N GLY A 119 14.45 -6.25 12.80
CA GLY A 119 14.98 -6.30 14.16
C GLY A 119 13.89 -6.35 15.24
N LEU A 120 12.70 -6.88 14.91
CA LEU A 120 11.55 -6.96 15.79
C LEU A 120 11.17 -8.41 16.06
N THR A 121 10.58 -8.64 17.22
CA THR A 121 9.97 -9.93 17.56
C THR A 121 8.49 -9.94 17.20
N ARG A 122 7.92 -11.14 17.04
CA ARG A 122 6.48 -11.28 16.84
C ARG A 122 5.68 -10.73 18.02
N ASP A 123 6.16 -10.90 19.25
CA ASP A 123 5.46 -10.41 20.44
C ASP A 123 5.36 -8.87 20.46
N GLU A 124 6.41 -8.16 20.06
CA GLU A 124 6.39 -6.70 19.93
C GLU A 124 5.39 -6.21 18.87
N THR A 125 5.17 -7.01 17.83
CA THR A 125 4.30 -6.62 16.71
C THR A 125 2.86 -7.10 16.83
N MET A 126 2.52 -7.91 17.84
CA MET A 126 1.16 -8.44 18.04
C MET A 126 0.09 -7.36 18.23
N CYS A 127 0.45 -6.21 18.78
CA CYS A 127 -0.46 -5.07 18.97
C CYS A 127 -0.23 -3.93 17.96
N MET A 128 0.77 -4.00 17.08
CA MET A 128 1.00 -2.99 16.06
C MET A 128 -0.07 -3.08 14.97
N PRO A 129 -0.79 -1.99 14.63
CA PRO A 129 -1.80 -2.03 13.59
C PRO A 129 -1.16 -2.16 12.20
N LEU A 130 -1.78 -2.96 11.31
CA LEU A 130 -1.48 -2.94 9.88
C LEU A 130 -2.12 -1.72 9.22
N PHE A 131 -1.41 -1.13 8.25
CA PHE A 131 -2.04 -0.16 7.36
C PHE A 131 -2.76 -0.85 6.18
N GLU A 132 -3.74 -0.17 5.59
CA GLU A 132 -4.51 -0.65 4.43
C GLU A 132 -3.68 -0.49 3.14
N GLY A 133 -3.22 -1.61 2.60
CA GLY A 133 -2.35 -1.62 1.42
C GLY A 133 -3.04 -1.27 0.10
N LYS A 134 -4.38 -1.16 0.05
CA LYS A 134 -5.10 -0.84 -1.19
C LYS A 134 -5.06 0.64 -1.55
N SER A 135 -4.84 1.50 -0.55
CA SER A 135 -4.73 2.95 -0.75
C SER A 135 -3.77 3.55 0.28
N PHE A 136 -2.70 4.14 -0.18
CA PHE A 136 -1.76 4.91 0.64
C PHE A 136 -0.99 5.90 -0.23
N GLY A 137 -0.44 6.95 0.38
CA GLY A 137 0.23 8.00 -0.38
C GLY A 137 1.38 8.66 0.35
N LEU A 138 2.26 9.28 -0.43
CA LEU A 138 3.45 9.97 0.02
C LEU A 138 3.57 11.34 -0.65
N ASP A 139 4.01 12.32 0.13
CA ASP A 139 4.48 13.61 -0.36
C ASP A 139 6.02 13.60 -0.39
N PHE A 140 6.60 13.61 -1.56
CA PHE A 140 8.06 13.54 -1.72
C PHE A 140 8.78 14.85 -1.35
N ARG A 141 8.06 15.88 -0.93
CA ARG A 141 8.62 17.07 -0.30
C ARG A 141 8.91 16.86 1.18
N ASP A 142 8.27 15.85 1.79
CA ASP A 142 8.46 15.44 3.18
C ASP A 142 9.64 14.46 3.32
N GLU A 143 10.57 14.75 4.24
CA GLU A 143 11.77 13.93 4.45
C GLU A 143 11.44 12.57 5.06
N THR A 144 10.43 12.51 5.95
CA THR A 144 10.00 11.28 6.62
C THR A 144 9.33 10.32 5.63
N ALA A 145 8.48 10.86 4.74
CA ALA A 145 7.86 10.08 3.68
C ALA A 145 8.91 9.48 2.70
N ASN A 146 9.94 10.26 2.35
CA ASN A 146 11.05 9.76 1.55
C ASN A 146 11.85 8.68 2.28
N ALA A 147 12.20 8.90 3.55
CA ALA A 147 12.93 7.93 4.35
C ALA A 147 12.17 6.61 4.50
N TRP A 148 10.84 6.67 4.71
CA TRP A 148 9.98 5.49 4.74
C TRP A 148 10.03 4.71 3.41
N LEU A 149 9.91 5.40 2.27
CA LEU A 149 9.96 4.77 0.94
C LEU A 149 11.33 4.15 0.64
N ASP A 150 12.41 4.85 0.98
CA ASP A 150 13.77 4.35 0.78
C ASP A 150 14.05 3.11 1.62
N GLU A 151 13.55 3.08 2.86
CA GLU A 151 13.69 1.92 3.75
C GLU A 151 12.83 0.73 3.27
N MET A 152 11.59 0.99 2.80
CA MET A 152 10.77 -0.02 2.13
C MET A 152 11.50 -0.67 0.95
N HIS A 153 12.17 0.15 0.14
CA HIS A 153 12.95 -0.32 -1.02
C HIS A 153 14.16 -1.15 -0.58
N ARG A 154 14.91 -0.69 0.42
CA ARG A 154 16.06 -1.43 0.97
C ARG A 154 15.62 -2.82 1.49
N LEU A 155 14.57 -2.86 2.29
CA LEU A 155 14.03 -4.09 2.86
C LEU A 155 13.44 -5.03 1.80
N GLU A 156 12.82 -4.48 0.74
CA GLU A 156 12.38 -5.28 -0.39
C GLU A 156 13.55 -5.99 -1.06
N GLN A 157 14.65 -5.27 -1.31
CA GLN A 157 15.86 -5.85 -1.91
C GLN A 157 16.51 -6.90 -1.02
N GLU A 158 16.45 -6.77 0.29
CA GLU A 158 16.95 -7.74 1.26
C GLU A 158 16.02 -8.94 1.48
N GLY A 159 14.85 -8.94 0.84
CA GLY A 159 13.93 -10.08 0.85
C GLY A 159 12.89 -10.04 1.98
N ALA A 160 12.65 -8.89 2.62
CA ALA A 160 11.61 -8.76 3.63
C ALA A 160 10.19 -8.98 3.08
N PHE A 161 9.98 -8.83 1.78
CA PHE A 161 8.71 -9.04 1.10
C PHE A 161 8.52 -10.49 0.60
N PHE A 162 9.51 -11.36 0.77
CA PHE A 162 9.45 -12.75 0.30
C PHE A 162 8.59 -13.58 1.25
N GLY A 163 7.84 -14.51 0.68
CA GLY A 163 7.02 -15.42 1.45
C GLY A 163 5.68 -15.74 0.78
N SER A 164 4.80 -16.36 1.55
CA SER A 164 3.46 -16.73 1.12
C SER A 164 2.40 -15.89 1.83
N LEU A 165 1.30 -15.59 1.15
CA LEU A 165 0.11 -14.96 1.77
C LEU A 165 -0.53 -15.84 2.84
N THR A 166 -0.28 -17.14 2.79
CA THR A 166 -0.75 -18.11 3.77
C THR A 166 0.44 -18.84 4.39
N ASN A 167 0.34 -19.20 5.66
CA ASN A 167 1.37 -19.98 6.36
C ASN A 167 1.13 -21.48 6.15
N HIS A 168 1.30 -21.97 4.93
CA HIS A 168 1.15 -23.38 4.62
C HIS A 168 2.25 -24.21 5.28
N GLN A 169 1.87 -25.03 6.29
CA GLN A 169 2.79 -25.98 6.94
C GLN A 169 4.07 -25.34 7.51
N GLY A 170 4.00 -24.10 7.99
CA GLY A 170 5.15 -23.38 8.52
C GLY A 170 6.09 -22.78 7.46
N GLU A 171 5.61 -22.55 6.25
CA GLU A 171 6.42 -22.01 5.13
C GLU A 171 7.06 -20.65 5.45
N VAL A 172 6.34 -19.75 6.11
CA VAL A 172 6.84 -18.40 6.46
C VAL A 172 7.18 -18.25 7.93
N SER A 173 6.71 -19.16 8.79
CA SER A 173 6.97 -19.20 10.23
C SER A 173 6.55 -20.53 10.82
N SER A 174 7.29 -21.00 11.81
CA SER A 174 6.90 -22.16 12.65
C SER A 174 6.01 -21.76 13.83
N ASP A 175 5.83 -20.48 14.12
CA ASP A 175 4.95 -19.99 15.18
C ASP A 175 3.48 -20.16 14.77
N PRO A 176 2.67 -20.90 15.54
CA PRO A 176 1.26 -21.15 15.19
C PRO A 176 0.38 -19.90 15.20
N ARG A 177 0.86 -18.79 15.74
CA ARG A 177 0.17 -17.49 15.69
C ARG A 177 0.33 -16.79 14.36
N CYS A 178 1.28 -17.22 13.50
CA CYS A 178 1.49 -16.67 12.18
C CYS A 178 0.43 -17.21 11.22
N LEU A 179 -0.34 -16.32 10.63
CA LEU A 179 -1.37 -16.63 9.64
C LEU A 179 -0.85 -16.51 8.19
N GLY A 180 0.30 -15.86 8.02
CA GLY A 180 0.92 -15.66 6.72
C GLY A 180 1.85 -14.46 6.69
N HIS A 181 2.21 -14.03 5.47
CA HIS A 181 3.02 -12.83 5.24
C HIS A 181 2.38 -11.98 4.14
N ARG A 182 2.12 -10.70 4.43
CA ARG A 182 1.40 -9.79 3.53
C ARG A 182 2.30 -8.80 2.78
N GLY A 183 3.60 -9.07 2.70
CA GLY A 183 4.56 -8.27 1.93
C GLY A 183 4.56 -6.80 2.34
N ASP A 184 4.08 -5.92 1.47
CA ASP A 184 4.12 -4.46 1.66
C ASP A 184 3.59 -3.97 3.01
N ILE A 185 2.42 -4.45 3.44
CA ILE A 185 1.85 -3.99 4.71
C ILE A 185 2.52 -4.60 5.94
N SER A 186 3.08 -5.81 5.82
CA SER A 186 3.87 -6.44 6.89
C SER A 186 5.18 -5.69 7.17
N VAL A 187 5.80 -5.15 6.12
CA VAL A 187 7.04 -4.37 6.20
C VAL A 187 6.75 -2.91 6.54
N GLY A 188 5.81 -2.30 5.85
CA GLY A 188 5.56 -0.86 5.95
C GLY A 188 4.91 -0.43 7.26
N SER A 189 4.10 -1.30 7.90
CA SER A 189 3.40 -0.91 9.14
C SER A 189 4.35 -0.68 10.32
N PRO A 190 5.33 -1.55 10.61
CA PRO A 190 6.34 -1.27 11.63
C PRO A 190 7.17 -0.02 11.33
N LEU A 191 7.44 0.26 10.04
CA LEU A 191 8.16 1.47 9.65
C LEU A 191 7.35 2.74 9.91
N ILE A 192 6.02 2.71 9.76
CA ILE A 192 5.14 3.84 10.14
C ILE A 192 5.39 4.22 11.60
N ASP A 193 5.41 3.22 12.50
CA ASP A 193 5.69 3.45 13.92
C ASP A 193 7.12 3.95 14.16
N SER A 194 8.11 3.30 13.55
CA SER A 194 9.54 3.61 13.74
C SER A 194 9.93 5.01 13.26
N PHE A 195 9.27 5.52 12.21
CA PHE A 195 9.46 6.89 11.71
C PHE A 195 8.57 7.93 12.40
N GLY A 196 7.81 7.55 13.45
CA GLY A 196 6.91 8.44 14.16
C GLY A 196 5.72 8.93 13.32
N MET A 197 5.42 8.22 12.23
CA MET A 197 4.23 8.45 11.41
C MET A 197 2.99 7.86 12.10
N ARG A 198 1.80 8.18 11.60
CA ARG A 198 0.55 7.69 12.21
C ARG A 198 -0.48 7.29 11.17
N LEU A 199 -1.32 6.34 11.53
CA LEU A 199 -2.47 5.98 10.72
C LEU A 199 -3.58 7.00 10.87
N GLN A 200 -4.34 7.23 9.80
CA GLN A 200 -5.52 8.08 9.80
C GLN A 200 -6.61 7.49 10.69
N THR A 201 -7.35 8.34 11.38
CA THR A 201 -8.47 7.92 12.23
C THR A 201 -9.78 7.73 11.45
N VAL A 202 -9.88 8.35 10.27
CA VAL A 202 -11.06 8.29 9.41
C VAL A 202 -10.73 7.55 8.14
N LYS A 203 -11.40 6.40 7.93
CA LYS A 203 -11.22 5.58 6.72
C LYS A 203 -11.90 6.22 5.51
N ARG A 204 -11.16 6.30 4.40
CA ARG A 204 -11.68 6.73 3.09
C ARG A 204 -11.93 5.55 2.15
N VAL A 205 -11.35 4.37 2.47
CA VAL A 205 -11.58 3.12 1.74
C VAL A 205 -12.68 2.31 2.42
N TRP A 206 -13.63 1.80 1.65
CA TRP A 206 -14.74 1.01 2.13
C TRP A 206 -14.97 -0.24 1.28
N PHE A 207 -15.43 -1.29 1.91
CA PHE A 207 -15.76 -2.54 1.23
C PHE A 207 -17.28 -2.71 1.13
N PRO A 208 -17.83 -3.04 -0.06
CA PRO A 208 -19.27 -3.25 -0.23
C PRO A 208 -19.85 -4.30 0.72
N SER A 209 -19.07 -5.30 1.12
CA SER A 209 -19.47 -6.31 2.11
C SER A 209 -19.79 -5.74 3.49
N ASN A 210 -19.32 -4.54 3.81
CA ASN A 210 -19.57 -3.88 5.10
C ASN A 210 -20.89 -3.09 5.12
N GLY A 211 -21.69 -3.16 4.06
CA GLY A 211 -22.96 -2.41 3.92
C GLY A 211 -22.78 -1.03 3.30
N GLY A 212 -23.72 -0.12 3.58
CA GLY A 212 -23.70 1.23 3.01
C GLY A 212 -22.46 2.02 3.41
N ALA A 213 -21.82 2.68 2.44
CA ALA A 213 -20.62 3.48 2.69
C ALA A 213 -20.98 4.78 3.45
N PRO A 214 -20.24 5.14 4.52
CA PRO A 214 -20.37 6.43 5.17
C PRO A 214 -20.06 7.61 4.23
N ASP A 215 -20.60 8.80 4.55
CA ASP A 215 -20.45 9.98 3.71
C ASP A 215 -19.01 10.46 3.48
N HIS A 216 -18.09 10.13 4.37
CA HIS A 216 -16.68 10.49 4.25
C HIS A 216 -15.86 9.55 3.35
N VAL A 217 -16.43 8.44 2.90
CA VAL A 217 -15.76 7.48 2.00
C VAL A 217 -15.63 8.07 0.60
N CYS A 218 -14.43 7.98 0.02
CA CYS A 218 -14.16 8.39 -1.36
C CYS A 218 -13.71 7.23 -2.26
N LEU A 219 -13.25 6.13 -1.67
CA LEU A 219 -12.81 4.94 -2.39
C LEU A 219 -13.64 3.72 -1.97
N MET A 220 -14.11 2.97 -2.94
CA MET A 220 -14.63 1.63 -2.73
C MET A 220 -13.56 0.62 -3.15
N ALA A 221 -13.47 -0.51 -2.44
CA ALA A 221 -12.58 -1.60 -2.81
C ALA A 221 -13.32 -2.93 -2.72
N GLN A 222 -13.02 -3.84 -3.64
CA GLN A 222 -13.59 -5.20 -3.65
C GLN A 222 -12.46 -6.18 -3.32
N GLY A 223 -12.76 -7.18 -2.48
CA GLY A 223 -11.90 -8.35 -2.35
C GLY A 223 -11.94 -9.12 -3.68
N MET A 224 -10.78 -9.51 -4.18
CA MET A 224 -10.64 -10.34 -5.38
C MET A 224 -10.21 -11.74 -4.97
#